data_8975c15755aa7f91c48fc1d12d3008d1
#
_entry.id   8975c15755aa7f91c48fc1d12d3008d1
#
_cell.length_a   1.000
_cell.length_b   1.000
_cell.length_c   1.000
_cell.angle_alpha   90.00
_cell.angle_beta   90.00
_cell.angle_gamma   90.00
#
_symmetry.space_group_name_H-M   'P 1'
#
loop_
_entity.id
_entity.type
_entity.pdbx_description
1 polymer ?
#
loop_
_entity_poly.entity_id
_entity_poly.type
_entity_poly.pdbx_seq_one_letter_code
_entity_poly.pdbx_strand_id
1 'polypeptide(L)'
;MPRERQRAMNFDIGKLCKDLASGTDAGAFGYDLLRWAGKQEIIDRVLSNKLLQTSRDKLQSAAKDFRGKDIPVLPFRLFKLFDTVGDRLGYEAPYFLRRKVLLVSALSAWLWNDPEDIATLEECIWALCDDYTWSLPSHMHGSSLTLEINTGYSNRSKRRDAALNLDLFACETGLALAEICALLGDRLNPFIVERARSEVMRRVIDSYMEKATIQHWEILDSNWCAVCAGSIGSAAMLLVENDLDLAAILRGLLPVMDRYIAGFSEDGACTEGLNYWTYGISFFVVFAELLGRRTAGKLDLLSDKRFPSIALFQQNCFFPGAATLTFSDVEANAKYRPGVTCFLAEHFQEVMAPPLESAMDVMHSHCYNFAPALSDLLWTTNTLVSKQAQPQLCVIYEKAQWLLCSGDDDTGFAAKAGNNDEEHNHNDVGSFLFSRHGVMLLCDIGMGEYTKSYFGPGRYDTFCTSSRSHNIPIVDGNSQRDGKEYCARNVTFYDSGSMSMDIAPAYAVDGLTSLMRYLSFDNKTGSLSLLDEIKVSRPMEVVERFISFVRPCIEDGAVIIEEGATSCTLLTKTAQVPQIGITEHVNHQGKALDVYTIDYTIFLKECAVFEVVVS
;
A
#
# COMPACT_ATOMS: atom_id res chain seq x y z
N MET A 1 -17.40 2.46 -22.68
CA MET A 1 -16.65 2.48 -23.96
C MET A 1 -15.35 1.74 -23.72
N PRO A 2 -14.86 0.85 -24.58
CA PRO A 2 -13.57 0.22 -24.36
C PRO A 2 -12.50 1.32 -24.35
N ARG A 3 -11.69 1.38 -23.27
CA ARG A 3 -10.51 2.24 -23.21
C ARG A 3 -9.68 1.95 -24.46
N GLU A 4 -9.38 2.97 -25.25
CA GLU A 4 -8.41 2.89 -26.33
C GLU A 4 -7.16 2.22 -25.74
N ARG A 5 -6.80 1.07 -26.29
CA ARG A 5 -5.54 0.39 -25.93
C ARG A 5 -4.43 1.38 -26.21
N GLN A 6 -3.99 2.08 -25.18
CA GLN A 6 -2.73 2.83 -25.25
C GLN A 6 -1.69 1.84 -25.79
N ARG A 7 -1.03 2.24 -26.88
CA ARG A 7 0.05 1.45 -27.48
C ARG A 7 1.08 1.22 -26.39
N ALA A 8 1.17 -0.02 -25.89
CA ALA A 8 2.27 -0.42 -25.02
C ALA A 8 3.57 0.05 -25.68
N MET A 9 4.41 0.76 -24.95
CA MET A 9 5.71 1.20 -25.47
C MET A 9 6.47 -0.05 -25.92
N ASN A 10 6.73 -0.15 -27.21
CA ASN A 10 7.46 -1.28 -27.78
C ASN A 10 8.96 -0.96 -27.64
N PHE A 11 9.57 -1.50 -26.59
CA PHE A 11 11.00 -1.33 -26.37
C PHE A 11 11.81 -2.18 -27.35
N ASP A 12 12.58 -1.52 -28.19
CA ASP A 12 13.50 -2.18 -29.14
C ASP A 12 14.71 -2.75 -28.41
N ILE A 13 14.96 -4.06 -28.59
CA ILE A 13 16.11 -4.74 -27.92
C ILE A 13 17.44 -4.11 -28.33
N GLY A 14 17.60 -3.73 -29.61
CA GLY A 14 18.86 -3.15 -30.09
C GLY A 14 19.13 -1.79 -29.46
N LYS A 15 18.07 -1.00 -29.22
CA LYS A 15 18.18 0.26 -28.46
C LYS A 15 18.52 -0.02 -27.00
N LEU A 16 17.81 -0.94 -26.35
CA LEU A 16 18.09 -1.32 -24.95
C LEU A 16 19.54 -1.78 -24.77
N CYS A 17 20.07 -2.64 -25.65
CA CYS A 17 21.45 -3.05 -25.60
C CYS A 17 22.43 -1.87 -25.68
N LYS A 18 22.15 -0.87 -26.54
CA LYS A 18 23.00 0.33 -26.64
C LYS A 18 22.94 1.19 -25.38
N ASP A 19 21.75 1.33 -24.80
CA ASP A 19 21.57 2.09 -23.58
C ASP A 19 22.29 1.39 -22.39
N LEU A 20 22.20 0.05 -22.30
CA LEU A 20 22.92 -0.76 -21.33
C LEU A 20 24.46 -0.70 -21.51
N ALA A 21 24.94 -0.78 -22.75
CA ALA A 21 26.37 -0.64 -23.05
C ALA A 21 26.95 0.70 -22.55
N SER A 22 26.15 1.78 -22.59
CA SER A 22 26.56 3.08 -22.02
C SER A 22 26.84 3.01 -20.53
N GLY A 23 26.05 2.24 -19.77
CA GLY A 23 26.29 2.01 -18.33
C GLY A 23 27.49 1.11 -18.09
N THR A 24 27.68 0.06 -18.91
CA THR A 24 28.82 -0.84 -18.83
C THR A 24 30.13 -0.08 -19.08
N ASP A 25 30.17 0.79 -20.08
CA ASP A 25 31.32 1.65 -20.39
C ASP A 25 31.64 2.62 -19.23
N ALA A 26 30.64 3.03 -18.46
CA ALA A 26 30.76 3.85 -17.26
C ALA A 26 31.09 3.05 -15.98
N GLY A 27 31.27 1.73 -16.07
CA GLY A 27 31.52 0.83 -14.93
C GLY A 27 30.27 0.58 -14.04
N ALA A 28 29.08 0.91 -14.52
CA ALA A 28 27.82 0.74 -13.79
C ALA A 28 27.10 -0.54 -14.24
N PHE A 29 27.58 -1.71 -13.81
CA PHE A 29 26.98 -3.00 -14.14
C PHE A 29 27.09 -4.01 -12.99
N GLY A 30 26.19 -5.00 -12.95
CA GLY A 30 26.20 -6.05 -11.96
C GLY A 30 26.22 -5.50 -10.52
N TYR A 31 26.97 -6.10 -9.65
CA TYR A 31 27.09 -5.68 -8.24
C TYR A 31 27.65 -4.27 -8.05
N ASP A 32 28.39 -3.70 -9.02
CA ASP A 32 28.93 -2.35 -8.91
C ASP A 32 27.83 -1.28 -8.83
N LEU A 33 26.62 -1.59 -9.31
CA LEU A 33 25.44 -0.72 -9.16
C LEU A 33 25.12 -0.41 -7.70
N LEU A 34 25.43 -1.33 -6.78
CA LEU A 34 25.13 -1.18 -5.35
C LEU A 34 26.38 -1.19 -4.45
N ARG A 35 27.55 -1.63 -4.96
CA ARG A 35 28.81 -1.74 -4.18
C ARG A 35 29.24 -0.41 -3.53
N TRP A 36 28.86 0.73 -4.12
CA TRP A 36 29.10 2.05 -3.53
C TRP A 36 28.50 2.20 -2.12
N ALA A 37 27.39 1.53 -1.84
CA ALA A 37 26.73 1.57 -0.53
C ALA A 37 27.56 0.85 0.55
N GLY A 38 28.46 -0.07 0.17
CA GLY A 38 29.41 -0.73 1.07
C GLY A 38 30.63 0.11 1.45
N LYS A 39 30.82 1.31 0.87
CA LYS A 39 31.94 2.18 1.22
C LYS A 39 31.78 2.71 2.64
N GLN A 40 32.90 2.80 3.37
CA GLN A 40 32.90 3.22 4.77
C GLN A 40 32.29 4.62 4.97
N GLU A 41 32.53 5.55 4.06
CA GLU A 41 31.95 6.91 4.08
C GLU A 41 30.41 6.91 4.07
N ILE A 42 29.80 5.95 3.36
CA ILE A 42 28.33 5.79 3.30
C ILE A 42 27.82 5.19 4.61
N ILE A 43 28.50 4.16 5.10
CA ILE A 43 28.19 3.53 6.39
C ILE A 43 28.28 4.57 7.52
N ASP A 44 29.34 5.36 7.58
CA ASP A 44 29.54 6.42 8.58
C ASP A 44 28.45 7.49 8.50
N ARG A 45 28.03 7.86 7.29
CA ARG A 45 26.91 8.77 7.07
C ARG A 45 25.61 8.22 7.66
N VAL A 46 25.30 6.94 7.41
CA VAL A 46 24.10 6.28 7.96
C VAL A 46 24.19 6.18 9.48
N LEU A 47 25.35 5.80 10.02
CA LEU A 47 25.59 5.67 11.45
C LEU A 47 25.53 7.01 12.21
N SER A 48 25.92 8.12 11.58
CA SER A 48 25.87 9.46 12.18
C SER A 48 24.55 10.19 11.98
N ASN A 49 23.67 9.72 11.10
CA ASN A 49 22.40 10.39 10.80
C ASN A 49 21.42 10.27 11.99
N LYS A 50 21.09 11.38 12.63
CA LYS A 50 20.18 11.43 13.78
C LYS A 50 18.75 11.00 13.44
N LEU A 51 18.29 11.23 12.22
CA LEU A 51 16.94 10.82 11.76
C LEU A 51 16.79 9.29 11.70
N LEU A 52 17.90 8.56 11.59
CA LEU A 52 17.92 7.11 11.56
C LEU A 52 18.19 6.46 12.93
N GLN A 53 18.24 7.23 14.02
CA GLN A 53 18.59 6.72 15.35
C GLN A 53 17.66 5.58 15.78
N THR A 54 16.35 5.79 15.69
CA THR A 54 15.34 4.77 16.06
C THR A 54 15.52 3.48 15.26
N SER A 55 15.75 3.60 13.93
CA SER A 55 16.00 2.43 13.07
C SER A 55 17.25 1.67 13.49
N ARG A 56 18.35 2.37 13.77
CA ARG A 56 19.61 1.74 14.22
C ARG A 56 19.45 1.03 15.56
N ASP A 57 18.83 1.69 16.55
CA ASP A 57 18.65 1.11 17.88
C ASP A 57 17.80 -0.16 17.83
N LYS A 58 16.70 -0.13 17.04
CA LYS A 58 15.86 -1.30 16.82
C LYS A 58 16.59 -2.42 16.10
N LEU A 59 17.35 -2.11 15.03
CA LEU A 59 18.15 -3.09 14.31
C LEU A 59 19.16 -3.77 15.23
N GLN A 60 19.92 -2.98 16.01
CA GLN A 60 20.96 -3.50 16.90
C GLN A 60 20.36 -4.36 18.02
N SER A 61 19.21 -3.97 18.56
CA SER A 61 18.50 -4.78 19.57
C SER A 61 18.02 -6.09 18.97
N ALA A 62 17.33 -6.05 17.82
CA ALA A 62 16.80 -7.24 17.17
C ALA A 62 17.91 -8.20 16.68
N ALA A 63 19.04 -7.67 16.20
CA ALA A 63 20.18 -8.49 15.79
C ALA A 63 20.69 -9.34 16.97
N LYS A 64 20.90 -8.72 18.13
CA LYS A 64 21.31 -9.44 19.36
C LYS A 64 20.31 -10.52 19.75
N ASP A 65 19.01 -10.27 19.53
CA ASP A 65 17.96 -11.23 19.84
C ASP A 65 17.95 -12.45 18.91
N PHE A 66 18.46 -12.31 17.67
CA PHE A 66 18.48 -13.41 16.70
C PHE A 66 19.78 -14.24 16.72
N ARG A 67 20.86 -13.73 17.26
CA ARG A 67 22.16 -14.44 17.32
C ARG A 67 22.02 -15.79 17.99
N GLY A 68 22.52 -16.83 17.34
CA GLY A 68 22.51 -18.20 17.84
C GLY A 68 21.14 -18.85 17.98
N LYS A 69 20.09 -18.24 17.41
CA LYS A 69 18.75 -18.84 17.38
C LYS A 69 18.50 -19.59 16.08
N ASP A 70 17.72 -20.66 16.19
CA ASP A 70 17.29 -21.41 15.01
C ASP A 70 16.41 -20.56 14.09
N ILE A 71 16.61 -20.71 12.79
CA ILE A 71 15.73 -20.11 11.78
C ILE A 71 14.36 -20.84 11.79
N PRO A 72 13.23 -20.13 11.87
CA PRO A 72 11.92 -20.74 11.89
C PRO A 72 11.68 -21.71 10.73
N VAL A 73 11.16 -22.89 10.99
CA VAL A 73 10.82 -23.89 9.95
C VAL A 73 9.42 -23.63 9.40
N LEU A 74 9.23 -23.87 8.10
CA LEU A 74 7.94 -23.76 7.39
C LEU A 74 7.39 -25.15 7.03
N PRO A 75 6.80 -25.91 7.99
CA PRO A 75 6.35 -27.26 7.75
C PRO A 75 5.06 -27.29 6.94
N PHE A 76 4.86 -28.40 6.20
CA PHE A 76 3.68 -28.60 5.35
C PHE A 76 2.34 -28.42 6.09
N ARG A 77 2.27 -28.74 7.38
CA ARG A 77 1.05 -28.51 8.19
C ARG A 77 0.62 -27.04 8.24
N LEU A 78 1.57 -26.08 8.19
CA LEU A 78 1.28 -24.66 8.12
C LEU A 78 0.98 -24.23 6.67
N PHE A 79 1.76 -24.74 5.71
CA PHE A 79 1.57 -24.44 4.28
C PHE A 79 0.15 -24.71 3.79
N LYS A 80 -0.48 -25.80 4.23
CA LYS A 80 -1.83 -26.18 3.81
C LYS A 80 -2.98 -25.41 4.52
N LEU A 81 -2.70 -24.59 5.54
CA LEU A 81 -3.74 -23.94 6.36
C LEU A 81 -4.67 -23.06 5.53
N PHE A 82 -4.12 -22.30 4.59
CA PHE A 82 -4.92 -21.46 3.72
C PHE A 82 -5.95 -22.25 2.90
N ASP A 83 -5.55 -23.40 2.37
CA ASP A 83 -6.45 -24.25 1.60
C ASP A 83 -7.52 -24.91 2.46
N THR A 84 -7.13 -25.39 3.63
CA THR A 84 -8.00 -26.26 4.44
C THR A 84 -8.99 -25.47 5.29
N VAL A 85 -8.57 -24.31 5.83
CA VAL A 85 -9.38 -23.51 6.77
C VAL A 85 -9.39 -22.02 6.46
N GLY A 86 -8.67 -21.56 5.41
CA GLY A 86 -8.61 -20.16 5.02
C GLY A 86 -7.69 -19.29 5.89
N ASP A 87 -6.93 -19.88 6.81
CA ASP A 87 -6.01 -19.20 7.69
C ASP A 87 -4.71 -18.83 6.96
N ARG A 88 -4.38 -17.55 6.94
CA ARG A 88 -3.11 -17.00 6.43
C ARG A 88 -2.08 -16.82 7.51
N LEU A 89 -2.48 -16.25 8.65
CA LEU A 89 -1.58 -15.82 9.72
C LEU A 89 -0.75 -16.97 10.29
N GLY A 90 -1.31 -18.17 10.36
CA GLY A 90 -0.61 -19.35 10.84
C GLY A 90 0.65 -19.72 10.04
N TYR A 91 0.65 -19.48 8.71
CA TYR A 91 1.82 -19.64 7.86
C TYR A 91 2.65 -18.37 7.79
N GLU A 92 2.00 -17.23 7.66
CA GLU A 92 2.65 -15.93 7.45
C GLU A 92 3.51 -15.50 8.65
N ALA A 93 3.10 -15.80 9.87
CA ALA A 93 3.87 -15.43 11.07
C ALA A 93 5.31 -16.00 11.07
N PRO A 94 5.57 -17.31 10.93
CA PRO A 94 6.94 -17.82 10.82
C PRO A 94 7.61 -17.44 9.50
N TYR A 95 6.87 -17.26 8.40
CA TYR A 95 7.39 -16.83 7.12
C TYR A 95 7.96 -15.40 7.19
N PHE A 96 7.20 -14.45 7.71
CA PHE A 96 7.66 -13.07 7.88
C PHE A 96 8.72 -12.93 8.98
N LEU A 97 8.69 -13.81 10.01
CA LEU A 97 9.79 -13.84 10.98
C LEU A 97 11.13 -14.18 10.32
N ARG A 98 11.18 -15.10 9.36
CA ARG A 98 12.40 -15.40 8.58
C ARG A 98 12.86 -14.20 7.76
N ARG A 99 11.93 -13.49 7.11
CA ARG A 99 12.24 -12.24 6.39
C ARG A 99 12.77 -11.16 7.34
N LYS A 100 12.23 -11.09 8.57
CA LYS A 100 12.76 -10.22 9.62
C LYS A 100 14.19 -10.58 10.00
N VAL A 101 14.48 -11.87 10.19
CA VAL A 101 15.85 -12.32 10.47
C VAL A 101 16.78 -11.92 9.32
N LEU A 102 16.39 -12.17 8.06
CA LEU A 102 17.17 -11.79 6.89
C LEU A 102 17.47 -10.30 6.86
N LEU A 103 16.44 -9.45 6.99
CA LEU A 103 16.58 -7.99 6.97
C LEU A 103 17.49 -7.52 8.10
N VAL A 104 17.24 -7.95 9.32
CA VAL A 104 17.95 -7.49 10.51
C VAL A 104 19.42 -7.92 10.46
N SER A 105 19.70 -9.20 10.18
CA SER A 105 21.08 -9.71 10.15
C SER A 105 21.87 -9.10 9.00
N ALA A 106 21.26 -8.91 7.82
CA ALA A 106 21.93 -8.30 6.68
C ALA A 106 22.26 -6.82 6.91
N LEU A 107 21.29 -6.02 7.36
CA LEU A 107 21.52 -4.60 7.64
C LEU A 107 22.49 -4.40 8.83
N SER A 108 22.41 -5.25 9.85
CA SER A 108 23.34 -5.22 10.98
C SER A 108 24.77 -5.60 10.55
N ALA A 109 24.94 -6.68 9.79
CA ALA A 109 26.24 -7.07 9.23
C ALA A 109 26.81 -5.98 8.32
N TRP A 110 25.98 -5.30 7.52
CA TRP A 110 26.40 -4.19 6.68
C TRP A 110 26.92 -3.01 7.50
N LEU A 111 26.17 -2.59 8.54
CA LEU A 111 26.49 -1.38 9.32
C LEU A 111 27.63 -1.61 10.34
N TRP A 112 27.66 -2.75 11.03
CA TRP A 112 28.57 -2.99 12.15
C TRP A 112 29.60 -4.09 11.92
N ASN A 113 29.44 -4.87 10.86
CA ASN A 113 30.37 -5.96 10.49
C ASN A 113 30.63 -6.97 11.62
N ASP A 114 29.59 -7.26 12.43
CA ASP A 114 29.69 -8.21 13.53
C ASP A 114 29.67 -9.66 13.00
N PRO A 115 30.65 -10.52 13.37
CA PRO A 115 30.70 -11.90 12.92
C PRO A 115 29.49 -12.76 13.28
N GLU A 116 28.81 -12.49 14.43
CA GLU A 116 27.63 -13.23 14.83
C GLU A 116 26.41 -12.88 13.97
N ASP A 117 26.33 -11.62 13.51
CA ASP A 117 25.28 -11.19 12.58
C ASP A 117 25.51 -11.79 11.19
N ILE A 118 26.78 -11.88 10.75
CA ILE A 118 27.16 -12.55 9.49
C ILE A 118 26.78 -14.03 9.57
N ALA A 119 27.12 -14.74 10.66
CA ALA A 119 26.77 -16.14 10.83
C ALA A 119 25.25 -16.36 10.83
N THR A 120 24.49 -15.50 11.53
CA THR A 120 23.01 -15.54 11.52
C THR A 120 22.43 -15.31 10.11
N LEU A 121 23.03 -14.39 9.35
CA LEU A 121 22.64 -14.11 7.97
C LEU A 121 22.90 -15.32 7.06
N GLU A 122 24.06 -15.96 7.17
CA GLU A 122 24.42 -17.15 6.39
C GLU A 122 23.45 -18.31 6.64
N GLU A 123 23.11 -18.60 7.90
CA GLU A 123 22.10 -19.61 8.26
C GLU A 123 20.72 -19.25 7.70
N CYS A 124 20.35 -17.97 7.73
CA CYS A 124 19.05 -17.52 7.19
C CYS A 124 19.00 -17.68 5.67
N ILE A 125 20.05 -17.28 4.94
CA ILE A 125 20.14 -17.47 3.47
C ILE A 125 20.10 -18.95 3.12
N TRP A 126 20.84 -19.79 3.87
CA TRP A 126 20.82 -21.24 3.67
C TRP A 126 19.42 -21.82 3.79
N ALA A 127 18.71 -21.48 4.87
CA ALA A 127 17.35 -21.92 5.10
C ALA A 127 16.36 -21.45 4.03
N LEU A 128 16.49 -20.19 3.54
CA LEU A 128 15.66 -19.66 2.44
C LEU A 128 15.91 -20.42 1.12
N CYS A 129 17.16 -20.78 0.85
CA CYS A 129 17.49 -21.56 -0.34
C CYS A 129 16.95 -23.01 -0.29
N ASP A 130 16.70 -23.55 0.91
CA ASP A 130 16.09 -24.87 1.11
C ASP A 130 14.55 -24.87 1.04
N ASP A 131 13.90 -23.71 1.01
CA ASP A 131 12.44 -23.64 0.92
C ASP A 131 11.91 -24.27 -0.37
N TYR A 132 10.76 -24.94 -0.25
CA TYR A 132 10.04 -25.46 -1.41
C TYR A 132 9.69 -24.35 -2.38
N THR A 133 9.17 -23.24 -1.87
CA THR A 133 8.81 -22.04 -2.64
C THR A 133 9.03 -20.79 -1.81
N TRP A 134 9.29 -19.66 -2.49
CA TRP A 134 9.33 -18.34 -1.85
C TRP A 134 7.98 -17.62 -1.87
N SER A 135 6.99 -18.16 -2.60
CA SER A 135 5.63 -17.62 -2.65
C SER A 135 4.83 -17.97 -1.41
N LEU A 136 3.88 -17.11 -1.06
CA LEU A 136 2.87 -17.44 -0.06
C LEU A 136 1.86 -18.47 -0.59
N PRO A 137 1.40 -19.40 0.25
CA PRO A 137 0.34 -20.35 -0.13
C PRO A 137 -0.93 -19.66 -0.63
N SER A 138 -1.29 -18.51 -0.02
CA SER A 138 -2.45 -17.70 -0.41
C SER A 138 -2.34 -17.11 -1.82
N HIS A 139 -1.14 -16.95 -2.36
CA HIS A 139 -0.89 -16.43 -3.70
C HIS A 139 -0.73 -17.52 -4.77
N MET A 140 -0.76 -18.78 -4.37
CA MET A 140 -0.62 -19.92 -5.29
C MET A 140 -1.97 -20.41 -5.82
N HIS A 141 -3.09 -20.00 -5.22
CA HIS A 141 -4.43 -20.42 -5.57
C HIS A 141 -5.08 -19.44 -6.55
N GLY A 142 -5.44 -19.94 -7.73
CA GLY A 142 -6.31 -19.24 -8.68
C GLY A 142 -5.72 -18.80 -10.00
N SER A 143 -4.40 -18.75 -10.18
CA SER A 143 -3.86 -18.14 -11.40
C SER A 143 -3.41 -19.12 -12.49
N SER A 144 -3.03 -20.35 -12.20
CA SER A 144 -2.57 -21.28 -13.25
C SER A 144 -2.62 -22.76 -12.91
N LEU A 145 -2.62 -23.13 -11.64
CA LEU A 145 -2.60 -24.55 -11.24
C LEU A 145 -3.89 -25.31 -11.61
N THR A 146 -5.04 -24.65 -11.55
CA THR A 146 -6.35 -25.29 -11.83
C THR A 146 -6.64 -25.48 -13.31
N LEU A 147 -6.12 -24.62 -14.18
CA LEU A 147 -6.34 -24.72 -15.63
C LEU A 147 -5.46 -25.79 -16.30
N GLU A 148 -4.32 -26.12 -15.73
CA GLU A 148 -3.36 -27.06 -16.31
C GLU A 148 -3.49 -28.53 -15.82
N ILE A 149 -4.16 -28.77 -14.69
CA ILE A 149 -4.39 -30.11 -14.16
C ILE A 149 -5.24 -30.96 -15.12
N ASN A 150 -6.06 -30.34 -15.97
CA ASN A 150 -6.96 -30.98 -16.91
C ASN A 150 -6.37 -31.31 -18.30
N THR A 151 -5.15 -30.87 -18.60
CA THR A 151 -4.50 -31.14 -19.88
C THR A 151 -3.52 -32.29 -19.73
N GLY A 152 -3.96 -33.50 -20.04
CA GLY A 152 -3.28 -34.80 -19.95
C GLY A 152 -1.74 -34.83 -20.14
N TYR A 153 -1.17 -36.03 -19.98
CA TYR A 153 0.27 -36.37 -19.96
C TYR A 153 1.15 -35.80 -21.09
N SER A 154 0.56 -35.32 -22.20
CA SER A 154 1.28 -34.77 -23.36
C SER A 154 1.85 -33.37 -23.16
N ASN A 155 1.49 -32.65 -22.09
CA ASN A 155 1.91 -31.27 -21.84
C ASN A 155 2.87 -31.11 -20.64
N ARG A 156 3.63 -32.14 -20.27
CA ARG A 156 4.62 -32.09 -19.17
C ARG A 156 5.62 -30.96 -19.28
N SER A 157 5.97 -30.53 -20.51
CA SER A 157 6.88 -29.43 -20.78
C SER A 157 6.29 -28.03 -20.52
N LYS A 158 4.96 -27.93 -20.28
CA LYS A 158 4.26 -26.66 -20.02
C LYS A 158 3.73 -26.54 -18.59
N ARG A 159 3.93 -27.54 -17.74
CA ARG A 159 3.56 -27.47 -16.33
C ARG A 159 4.52 -26.55 -15.61
N ARG A 160 3.99 -25.46 -15.07
CA ARG A 160 4.75 -24.61 -14.18
C ARG A 160 4.99 -25.38 -12.88
N ASP A 161 6.24 -25.44 -12.45
CA ASP A 161 6.57 -25.93 -11.11
C ASP A 161 6.02 -24.90 -10.09
N ALA A 162 5.15 -25.34 -9.18
CA ALA A 162 4.61 -24.50 -8.12
C ALA A 162 5.72 -23.90 -7.23
N ALA A 163 6.87 -24.57 -7.14
CA ALA A 163 8.05 -24.06 -6.46
C ALA A 163 8.64 -22.78 -7.11
N LEU A 164 8.33 -22.55 -8.39
CA LEU A 164 8.82 -21.43 -9.20
C LEU A 164 7.74 -20.37 -9.43
N ASN A 165 6.68 -20.34 -8.62
CA ASN A 165 5.65 -19.30 -8.71
C ASN A 165 6.25 -17.91 -8.42
N LEU A 166 5.90 -16.93 -9.25
CA LEU A 166 6.35 -15.54 -9.14
C LEU A 166 5.22 -14.68 -8.58
N ASP A 167 5.12 -14.64 -7.26
CA ASP A 167 4.31 -13.68 -6.53
C ASP A 167 5.16 -12.51 -6.00
N LEU A 168 4.54 -11.60 -5.26
CA LEU A 168 5.20 -10.47 -4.62
C LEU A 168 6.45 -10.92 -3.85
N PHE A 169 6.29 -11.90 -2.96
CA PHE A 169 7.33 -12.31 -2.02
C PHE A 169 8.43 -13.17 -2.62
N ALA A 170 8.14 -13.94 -3.65
CA ALA A 170 9.17 -14.65 -4.42
C ALA A 170 10.07 -13.64 -5.16
N CYS A 171 9.47 -12.64 -5.80
CA CYS A 171 10.19 -11.59 -6.50
C CYS A 171 11.04 -10.75 -5.53
N GLU A 172 10.44 -10.32 -4.41
CA GLU A 172 11.14 -9.56 -3.36
C GLU A 172 12.29 -10.33 -2.71
N THR A 173 12.11 -11.63 -2.43
CA THR A 173 13.16 -12.48 -1.87
C THR A 173 14.34 -12.57 -2.83
N GLY A 174 14.06 -12.70 -4.13
CA GLY A 174 15.08 -12.68 -5.17
C GLY A 174 15.88 -11.37 -5.20
N LEU A 175 15.18 -10.24 -5.14
CA LEU A 175 15.85 -8.93 -5.06
C LEU A 175 16.69 -8.79 -3.77
N ALA A 176 16.11 -9.14 -2.61
CA ALA A 176 16.80 -9.03 -1.33
C ALA A 176 18.11 -9.85 -1.33
N LEU A 177 18.09 -11.08 -1.82
CA LEU A 177 19.29 -11.91 -1.91
C LEU A 177 20.32 -11.34 -2.91
N ALA A 178 19.87 -10.79 -4.04
CA ALA A 178 20.78 -10.13 -5.00
C ALA A 178 21.44 -8.89 -4.41
N GLU A 179 20.68 -8.04 -3.70
CA GLU A 179 21.20 -6.84 -3.00
C GLU A 179 22.17 -7.23 -1.87
N ILE A 180 21.83 -8.24 -1.06
CA ILE A 180 22.71 -8.73 0.02
C ILE A 180 24.02 -9.26 -0.55
N CYS A 181 24.00 -10.03 -1.64
CA CYS A 181 25.21 -10.48 -2.32
C CYS A 181 26.05 -9.30 -2.86
N ALA A 182 25.40 -8.26 -3.38
CA ALA A 182 26.10 -7.06 -3.86
C ALA A 182 26.76 -6.25 -2.73
N LEU A 183 26.12 -6.17 -1.56
CA LEU A 183 26.57 -5.40 -0.41
C LEU A 183 27.63 -6.13 0.43
N LEU A 184 27.46 -7.44 0.61
CA LEU A 184 28.14 -8.25 1.62
C LEU A 184 28.88 -9.46 1.02
N GLY A 185 28.85 -9.66 -0.30
CA GLY A 185 29.40 -10.86 -0.92
C GLY A 185 30.84 -11.16 -0.53
N ASP A 186 31.66 -10.12 -0.36
CA ASP A 186 33.07 -10.25 0.09
C ASP A 186 33.22 -10.63 1.58
N ARG A 187 32.16 -10.55 2.37
CA ARG A 187 32.12 -10.86 3.81
C ARG A 187 31.46 -12.20 4.11
N LEU A 188 30.63 -12.69 3.19
CA LEU A 188 29.90 -13.94 3.33
C LEU A 188 30.74 -15.12 2.85
N ASN A 189 30.43 -16.33 3.35
CA ASN A 189 31.02 -17.54 2.84
C ASN A 189 30.72 -17.68 1.33
N PRO A 190 31.73 -17.98 0.48
CA PRO A 190 31.53 -18.10 -0.97
C PRO A 190 30.45 -19.10 -1.39
N PHE A 191 30.25 -20.20 -0.63
CA PHE A 191 29.16 -21.16 -0.89
C PHE A 191 27.78 -20.55 -0.70
N ILE A 192 27.62 -19.67 0.28
CA ILE A 192 26.34 -18.97 0.54
C ILE A 192 26.03 -18.02 -0.62
N VAL A 193 27.04 -17.24 -1.07
CA VAL A 193 26.88 -16.30 -2.19
C VAL A 193 26.53 -17.04 -3.48
N GLU A 194 27.25 -18.12 -3.80
CA GLU A 194 27.00 -18.93 -4.99
C GLU A 194 25.62 -19.56 -4.96
N ARG A 195 25.22 -20.10 -3.80
CA ARG A 195 23.89 -20.72 -3.63
C ARG A 195 22.78 -19.70 -3.75
N ALA A 196 22.89 -18.55 -3.08
CA ALA A 196 21.91 -17.47 -3.19
C ALA A 196 21.74 -17.00 -4.65
N ARG A 197 22.87 -16.74 -5.34
CA ARG A 197 22.87 -16.37 -6.76
C ARG A 197 22.18 -17.43 -7.64
N SER A 198 22.55 -18.71 -7.48
CA SER A 198 21.97 -19.82 -8.25
C SER A 198 20.47 -19.94 -8.03
N GLU A 199 20.00 -19.80 -6.78
CA GLU A 199 18.57 -19.88 -6.48
C GLU A 199 17.78 -18.67 -7.00
N VAL A 200 18.34 -17.46 -6.96
CA VAL A 200 17.71 -16.29 -7.56
C VAL A 200 17.61 -16.44 -9.08
N MET A 201 18.69 -16.86 -9.73
CA MET A 201 18.66 -17.13 -11.17
C MET A 201 17.57 -18.13 -11.49
N ARG A 202 17.58 -19.30 -10.88
CA ARG A 202 16.64 -20.40 -11.17
C ARG A 202 15.19 -20.04 -10.85
N ARG A 203 14.93 -19.46 -9.64
CA ARG A 203 13.56 -19.25 -9.15
C ARG A 203 12.92 -18.00 -9.70
N VAL A 204 13.70 -16.97 -10.01
CA VAL A 204 13.18 -15.65 -10.39
C VAL A 204 13.49 -15.33 -11.85
N ILE A 205 14.75 -15.29 -12.25
CA ILE A 205 15.15 -14.82 -13.58
C ILE A 205 14.76 -15.85 -14.66
N ASP A 206 15.21 -17.09 -14.52
CA ASP A 206 14.92 -18.16 -15.50
C ASP A 206 13.41 -18.48 -15.50
N SER A 207 12.80 -18.55 -14.31
CA SER A 207 11.35 -18.72 -14.20
C SER A 207 10.55 -17.64 -14.94
N TYR A 208 11.00 -16.39 -14.90
CA TYR A 208 10.38 -15.31 -15.66
C TYR A 208 10.62 -15.46 -17.16
N MET A 209 11.84 -15.78 -17.59
CA MET A 209 12.23 -15.90 -19.00
C MET A 209 11.62 -17.13 -19.67
N GLU A 210 11.53 -18.25 -18.97
CA GLU A 210 11.00 -19.53 -19.48
C GLU A 210 9.47 -19.64 -19.34
N LYS A 211 8.79 -18.60 -18.84
CA LYS A 211 7.34 -18.64 -18.63
C LYS A 211 6.59 -18.96 -19.92
N ALA A 212 5.74 -19.97 -19.86
CA ALA A 212 4.87 -20.37 -20.98
C ALA A 212 3.66 -19.44 -21.16
N THR A 213 3.30 -18.68 -20.12
CA THR A 213 2.11 -17.80 -20.06
C THR A 213 2.46 -16.48 -19.42
N ILE A 214 1.70 -15.43 -19.75
CA ILE A 214 1.75 -14.13 -19.10
C ILE A 214 1.42 -14.32 -17.61
N GLN A 215 2.20 -13.71 -16.72
CA GLN A 215 1.92 -13.69 -15.29
C GLN A 215 0.67 -12.83 -15.03
N HIS A 216 -0.13 -13.19 -14.03
CA HIS A 216 -1.32 -12.42 -13.67
C HIS A 216 -0.98 -10.94 -13.42
N TRP A 217 0.08 -10.66 -12.65
CA TRP A 217 0.50 -9.30 -12.33
C TRP A 217 1.01 -8.49 -13.55
N GLU A 218 1.38 -9.12 -14.66
CA GLU A 218 1.81 -8.39 -15.86
C GLU A 218 0.65 -7.68 -16.58
N ILE A 219 -0.59 -8.04 -16.28
CA ILE A 219 -1.79 -7.46 -16.91
C ILE A 219 -2.60 -6.57 -15.98
N LEU A 220 -2.23 -6.52 -14.68
CA LEU A 220 -2.80 -5.59 -13.72
C LEU A 220 -2.29 -4.16 -13.95
N ASP A 221 -2.88 -3.21 -13.23
CA ASP A 221 -2.46 -1.81 -13.12
C ASP A 221 -2.28 -1.38 -11.66
N SER A 222 -2.10 -2.35 -10.76
CA SER A 222 -1.94 -2.20 -9.31
C SER A 222 -0.48 -2.30 -8.85
N ASN A 223 -0.25 -2.18 -7.56
CA ASN A 223 1.07 -2.30 -6.92
C ASN A 223 1.82 -3.60 -7.28
N TRP A 224 1.12 -4.69 -7.59
CA TRP A 224 1.71 -5.96 -8.01
C TRP A 224 2.64 -5.80 -9.22
N CYS A 225 2.29 -4.92 -10.16
CA CYS A 225 3.13 -4.60 -11.32
C CYS A 225 4.50 -4.09 -10.88
N ALA A 226 4.52 -3.04 -10.04
CA ALA A 226 5.76 -2.41 -9.60
C ALA A 226 6.60 -3.35 -8.72
N VAL A 227 5.98 -4.07 -7.80
CA VAL A 227 6.69 -4.97 -6.89
C VAL A 227 7.32 -6.13 -7.64
N CYS A 228 6.54 -6.87 -8.45
CA CYS A 228 7.05 -8.03 -9.16
C CYS A 228 8.04 -7.63 -10.27
N ALA A 229 7.64 -6.74 -11.19
CA ALA A 229 8.50 -6.33 -12.29
C ALA A 229 9.73 -5.55 -11.80
N GLY A 230 9.55 -4.66 -10.82
CA GLY A 230 10.65 -3.91 -10.21
C GLY A 230 11.65 -4.80 -9.52
N SER A 231 11.19 -5.79 -8.75
CA SER A 231 12.08 -6.74 -8.06
C SER A 231 12.84 -7.64 -9.05
N ILE A 232 12.15 -8.22 -10.03
CA ILE A 232 12.80 -9.08 -11.05
C ILE A 232 13.83 -8.27 -11.84
N GLY A 233 13.46 -7.07 -12.31
CA GLY A 233 14.34 -6.22 -13.10
C GLY A 233 15.54 -5.72 -12.33
N SER A 234 15.37 -5.33 -11.06
CA SER A 234 16.47 -4.93 -10.17
C SER A 234 17.41 -6.09 -9.88
N ALA A 235 16.88 -7.28 -9.56
CA ALA A 235 17.71 -8.48 -9.39
C ALA A 235 18.46 -8.84 -10.68
N ALA A 236 17.80 -8.74 -11.84
CA ALA A 236 18.43 -8.99 -13.13
C ALA A 236 19.59 -8.00 -13.42
N MET A 237 19.41 -6.71 -13.13
CA MET A 237 20.48 -5.70 -13.30
C MET A 237 21.70 -5.98 -12.41
N LEU A 238 21.50 -6.60 -11.23
CA LEU A 238 22.58 -6.98 -10.32
C LEU A 238 23.27 -8.30 -10.70
N LEU A 239 22.58 -9.24 -11.34
CA LEU A 239 23.07 -10.62 -11.52
C LEU A 239 23.39 -10.99 -12.97
N VAL A 240 22.70 -10.39 -13.96
CA VAL A 240 22.85 -10.72 -15.38
C VAL A 240 23.93 -9.82 -16.02
N GLU A 241 25.05 -10.43 -16.38
CA GLU A 241 26.22 -9.71 -16.90
C GLU A 241 26.09 -9.41 -18.41
N ASN A 242 25.38 -10.27 -19.16
CA ASN A 242 25.24 -10.11 -20.61
C ASN A 242 24.15 -9.08 -20.95
N ASP A 243 24.52 -8.01 -21.66
CA ASP A 243 23.60 -6.91 -22.02
C ASP A 243 22.44 -7.36 -22.92
N LEU A 244 22.62 -8.40 -23.75
CA LEU A 244 21.57 -8.90 -24.62
C LEU A 244 20.50 -9.66 -23.82
N ASP A 245 20.93 -10.50 -22.87
CA ASP A 245 20.04 -11.25 -21.99
C ASP A 245 19.29 -10.27 -21.06
N LEU A 246 20.00 -9.31 -20.49
CA LEU A 246 19.39 -8.26 -19.66
C LEU A 246 18.38 -7.41 -20.46
N ALA A 247 18.71 -7.02 -21.70
CA ALA A 247 17.79 -6.31 -22.57
C ALA A 247 16.52 -7.12 -22.89
N ALA A 248 16.66 -8.44 -23.07
CA ALA A 248 15.51 -9.32 -23.30
C ALA A 248 14.58 -9.35 -22.08
N ILE A 249 15.14 -9.41 -20.85
CA ILE A 249 14.38 -9.35 -19.60
C ILE A 249 13.67 -8.00 -19.47
N LEU A 250 14.41 -6.89 -19.58
CA LEU A 250 13.88 -5.53 -19.42
C LEU A 250 12.83 -5.19 -20.46
N ARG A 251 12.93 -5.69 -21.70
CA ARG A 251 11.90 -5.51 -22.71
C ARG A 251 10.53 -6.06 -22.29
N GLY A 252 10.53 -7.12 -21.49
CA GLY A 252 9.28 -7.67 -20.92
C GLY A 252 8.76 -6.89 -19.73
N LEU A 253 9.64 -6.33 -18.90
CA LEU A 253 9.28 -5.70 -17.63
C LEU A 253 8.94 -4.21 -17.76
N LEU A 254 9.61 -3.46 -18.64
CA LEU A 254 9.36 -2.02 -18.81
C LEU A 254 7.91 -1.68 -19.18
N PRO A 255 7.21 -2.42 -20.06
CA PRO A 255 5.80 -2.20 -20.31
C PRO A 255 4.90 -2.44 -19.08
N VAL A 256 5.32 -3.30 -18.15
CA VAL A 256 4.61 -3.55 -16.89
C VAL A 256 4.76 -2.36 -15.94
N MET A 257 5.96 -1.77 -15.88
CA MET A 257 6.20 -0.54 -15.11
C MET A 257 5.40 0.64 -15.66
N ASP A 258 5.29 0.79 -16.98
CA ASP A 258 4.42 1.81 -17.61
C ASP A 258 2.95 1.57 -17.26
N ARG A 259 2.51 0.32 -17.22
CA ARG A 259 1.14 -0.06 -16.81
C ARG A 259 0.86 0.32 -15.36
N TYR A 260 1.81 0.10 -14.45
CA TYR A 260 1.68 0.54 -13.06
C TYR A 260 1.42 2.05 -12.97
N ILE A 261 2.22 2.86 -13.68
CA ILE A 261 2.00 4.32 -13.73
C ILE A 261 0.66 4.69 -14.38
N ALA A 262 0.20 3.91 -15.35
CA ALA A 262 -1.11 4.13 -15.99
C ALA A 262 -2.30 3.71 -15.11
N GLY A 263 -2.07 2.95 -14.05
CA GLY A 263 -3.08 2.56 -13.05
C GLY A 263 -3.51 3.73 -12.15
N PHE A 264 -2.64 4.70 -11.94
CA PHE A 264 -3.01 5.90 -11.20
C PHE A 264 -4.01 6.76 -11.98
N SER A 265 -4.87 7.47 -11.28
CA SER A 265 -5.71 8.48 -11.92
C SER A 265 -4.86 9.62 -12.50
N GLU A 266 -5.42 10.35 -13.46
CA GLU A 266 -4.67 11.44 -14.15
C GLU A 266 -4.21 12.55 -13.20
N ASP A 267 -4.87 12.71 -12.06
CA ASP A 267 -4.53 13.66 -10.99
C ASP A 267 -3.59 13.07 -9.92
N GLY A 268 -3.14 11.83 -10.10
CA GLY A 268 -2.13 11.17 -9.27
C GLY A 268 -2.68 10.46 -8.05
N ALA A 269 -3.99 10.42 -7.82
CA ALA A 269 -4.57 9.68 -6.70
C ALA A 269 -4.34 8.16 -6.85
N CYS A 270 -4.07 7.51 -5.71
CA CYS A 270 -4.02 6.05 -5.58
C CYS A 270 -5.31 5.57 -4.91
N THR A 271 -6.24 5.01 -5.66
CA THR A 271 -7.52 4.53 -5.12
C THR A 271 -7.38 3.27 -4.26
N GLU A 272 -6.27 2.54 -4.38
CA GLU A 272 -5.91 1.44 -3.47
C GLU A 272 -5.59 1.93 -2.04
N GLY A 273 -5.29 3.24 -1.88
CA GLY A 273 -4.92 3.87 -0.61
C GLY A 273 -3.41 4.04 -0.38
N LEU A 274 -3.09 4.77 0.70
CA LEU A 274 -1.71 5.20 1.03
C LEU A 274 -0.74 4.03 1.24
N ASN A 275 -1.18 2.93 1.85
CA ASN A 275 -0.32 1.77 2.12
C ASN A 275 0.17 1.13 0.81
N TYR A 276 -0.74 0.97 -0.16
CA TYR A 276 -0.41 0.38 -1.47
C TYR A 276 0.36 1.33 -2.37
N TRP A 277 0.09 2.66 -2.28
CA TRP A 277 0.95 3.67 -2.88
C TRP A 277 2.39 3.53 -2.35
N THR A 278 2.55 3.51 -1.03
CA THR A 278 3.87 3.39 -0.38
C THR A 278 4.58 2.11 -0.80
N TYR A 279 3.85 0.99 -0.87
CA TYR A 279 4.41 -0.30 -1.27
C TYR A 279 4.88 -0.29 -2.72
N GLY A 280 4.00 0.04 -3.67
CA GLY A 280 4.32 0.02 -5.09
C GLY A 280 5.38 1.04 -5.49
N ILE A 281 5.26 2.30 -5.03
CA ILE A 281 6.23 3.37 -5.33
C ILE A 281 7.61 3.03 -4.79
N SER A 282 7.72 2.39 -3.62
CA SER A 282 9.02 1.99 -3.08
C SER A 282 9.81 1.08 -4.02
N PHE A 283 9.16 0.08 -4.60
CA PHE A 283 9.82 -0.82 -5.57
C PHE A 283 10.00 -0.17 -6.94
N PHE A 284 9.07 0.69 -7.34
CA PHE A 284 9.20 1.45 -8.58
C PHE A 284 10.44 2.35 -8.57
N VAL A 285 10.66 3.14 -7.51
CA VAL A 285 11.80 4.06 -7.44
C VAL A 285 13.12 3.33 -7.27
N VAL A 286 13.16 2.19 -6.56
CA VAL A 286 14.36 1.33 -6.49
C VAL A 286 14.75 0.85 -7.89
N PHE A 287 13.77 0.34 -8.65
CA PHE A 287 14.01 -0.11 -10.02
C PHE A 287 14.42 1.06 -10.93
N ALA A 288 13.74 2.21 -10.86
CA ALA A 288 14.03 3.37 -11.67
C ALA A 288 15.45 3.91 -11.44
N GLU A 289 15.88 3.97 -10.18
CA GLU A 289 17.24 4.40 -9.80
C GLU A 289 18.31 3.44 -10.34
N LEU A 290 18.12 2.13 -10.14
CA LEU A 290 19.05 1.13 -10.66
C LEU A 290 19.11 1.14 -12.20
N LEU A 291 17.96 1.29 -12.87
CA LEU A 291 17.87 1.38 -14.33
C LEU A 291 18.58 2.64 -14.85
N GLY A 292 18.36 3.79 -14.21
CA GLY A 292 19.04 5.04 -14.52
C GLY A 292 20.55 4.89 -14.44
N ARG A 293 21.07 4.31 -13.36
CA ARG A 293 22.51 4.02 -13.21
C ARG A 293 23.00 3.03 -14.25
N ARG A 294 22.27 1.92 -14.44
CA ARG A 294 22.65 0.85 -15.38
C ARG A 294 22.70 1.30 -16.84
N THR A 295 21.98 2.36 -17.17
CA THR A 295 21.91 2.93 -18.53
C THR A 295 22.61 4.30 -18.64
N ALA A 296 23.41 4.69 -17.64
CA ALA A 296 24.03 6.01 -17.55
C ALA A 296 23.05 7.17 -17.84
N GLY A 297 21.85 7.09 -17.29
CA GLY A 297 20.77 8.08 -17.42
C GLY A 297 20.03 8.06 -18.77
N LYS A 298 20.25 7.06 -19.64
CA LYS A 298 19.55 6.97 -20.94
C LYS A 298 18.08 6.57 -20.79
N LEU A 299 17.76 5.81 -19.75
CA LEU A 299 16.39 5.44 -19.39
C LEU A 299 16.07 6.03 -18.02
N ASP A 300 15.17 6.97 -18.00
CA ASP A 300 14.67 7.66 -16.81
C ASP A 300 13.16 7.52 -16.74
N LEU A 301 12.67 6.64 -15.86
CA LEU A 301 11.25 6.40 -15.67
C LEU A 301 10.57 7.53 -14.86
N LEU A 302 11.34 8.32 -14.10
CA LEU A 302 10.81 9.44 -13.33
C LEU A 302 10.47 10.64 -14.23
N SER A 303 10.98 10.68 -15.45
CA SER A 303 10.67 11.72 -16.44
C SER A 303 9.25 11.61 -17.06
N ASP A 304 8.48 10.57 -16.71
CA ASP A 304 7.10 10.46 -17.13
C ASP A 304 6.26 11.62 -16.58
N LYS A 305 5.52 12.31 -17.47
CA LYS A 305 4.73 13.50 -17.14
C LYS A 305 3.63 13.27 -16.08
N ARG A 306 3.22 12.01 -15.85
CA ARG A 306 2.22 11.61 -14.85
C ARG A 306 2.84 11.54 -13.45
N PHE A 307 4.15 11.26 -13.37
CA PHE A 307 4.82 10.92 -12.11
C PHE A 307 4.84 12.06 -11.08
N PRO A 308 4.99 13.35 -11.44
CA PRO A 308 4.93 14.43 -10.45
C PRO A 308 3.65 14.44 -9.62
N SER A 309 2.47 14.28 -10.25
CA SER A 309 1.19 14.20 -9.54
C SER A 309 1.12 12.98 -8.62
N ILE A 310 1.61 11.82 -9.08
CA ILE A 310 1.66 10.58 -8.29
C ILE A 310 2.57 10.76 -7.07
N ALA A 311 3.71 11.44 -7.21
CA ALA A 311 4.65 11.70 -6.12
C ALA A 311 4.07 12.60 -5.02
N LEU A 312 3.14 13.49 -5.36
CA LEU A 312 2.46 14.39 -4.41
C LEU A 312 1.39 13.69 -3.56
N PHE A 313 0.88 12.54 -3.99
CA PHE A 313 -0.23 11.87 -3.32
C PHE A 313 0.06 11.58 -1.84
N GLN A 314 1.26 11.08 -1.52
CA GLN A 314 1.63 10.75 -0.14
C GLN A 314 1.45 11.93 0.82
N GLN A 315 2.00 13.11 0.49
CA GLN A 315 1.95 14.26 1.40
C GLN A 315 0.52 14.75 1.65
N ASN A 316 -0.37 14.61 0.67
CA ASN A 316 -1.76 15.02 0.76
C ASN A 316 -2.61 14.07 1.61
N CYS A 317 -2.12 12.84 1.89
CA CYS A 317 -2.78 11.88 2.76
C CYS A 317 -2.54 12.11 4.25
N PHE A 318 -1.74 13.11 4.64
CA PHE A 318 -1.46 13.44 6.04
C PHE A 318 -2.13 14.77 6.41
N PHE A 319 -3.02 14.71 7.40
CA PHE A 319 -3.68 15.86 7.98
C PHE A 319 -2.86 16.48 9.10
N PRO A 320 -3.21 17.70 9.57
CA PRO A 320 -2.59 18.30 10.75
C PRO A 320 -2.59 17.35 11.96
N GLY A 321 -1.52 17.39 12.77
CA GLY A 321 -1.36 16.49 13.91
C GLY A 321 -1.07 15.04 13.55
N ALA A 322 -0.68 14.77 12.29
CA ALA A 322 -0.27 13.46 11.78
C ALA A 322 -1.41 12.41 11.66
N ALA A 323 -2.67 12.80 11.70
CA ALA A 323 -3.76 11.93 11.28
C ALA A 323 -3.65 11.59 9.79
N THR A 324 -4.10 10.40 9.37
CA THR A 324 -3.91 9.91 8.00
C THR A 324 -5.22 9.58 7.31
N LEU A 325 -5.25 9.77 6.00
CA LEU A 325 -6.33 9.31 5.13
C LEU A 325 -6.39 7.79 5.13
N THR A 326 -7.54 7.20 5.53
CA THR A 326 -7.71 5.76 5.68
C THR A 326 -8.69 5.14 4.67
N PHE A 327 -8.99 5.81 3.55
CA PHE A 327 -9.83 5.22 2.50
C PHE A 327 -9.19 3.96 1.92
N SER A 328 -10.02 2.95 1.64
CA SER A 328 -9.61 1.63 1.14
C SER A 328 -8.83 0.80 2.19
N ASP A 329 -8.05 -0.19 1.77
CA ASP A 329 -7.27 -1.05 2.68
C ASP A 329 -6.03 -0.31 3.23
N VAL A 330 -6.25 0.68 4.13
CA VAL A 330 -5.20 1.48 4.79
C VAL A 330 -5.21 1.22 6.30
N GLU A 331 -4.04 1.20 6.93
CA GLU A 331 -3.92 1.13 8.39
C GLU A 331 -4.33 2.46 9.04
N ALA A 332 -5.01 2.39 10.19
CA ALA A 332 -5.52 3.58 10.89
C ALA A 332 -4.44 4.64 11.23
N ASN A 333 -3.18 4.22 11.39
CA ASN A 333 -2.02 5.08 11.65
C ASN A 333 -0.94 4.80 10.61
N ALA A 334 -1.27 4.96 9.33
CA ALA A 334 -0.33 4.74 8.24
C ALA A 334 0.91 5.63 8.38
N LYS A 335 2.04 5.10 7.96
CA LYS A 335 3.34 5.78 8.02
C LYS A 335 3.97 5.83 6.63
N TYR A 336 4.90 6.77 6.44
CA TYR A 336 5.63 6.91 5.19
C TYR A 336 7.08 6.46 5.30
N ARG A 337 7.69 6.07 4.16
CA ARG A 337 9.10 5.70 4.07
C ARG A 337 9.98 6.94 3.92
N PRO A 338 10.85 7.22 4.91
CA PRO A 338 11.64 8.45 4.91
C PRO A 338 12.64 8.52 3.75
N GLY A 339 13.27 7.41 3.38
CA GLY A 339 14.21 7.39 2.27
C GLY A 339 13.55 7.62 0.93
N VAL A 340 12.42 6.94 0.66
CA VAL A 340 11.63 7.13 -0.56
C VAL A 340 11.15 8.57 -0.68
N THR A 341 10.67 9.16 0.42
CA THR A 341 10.23 10.56 0.45
C THR A 341 11.37 11.52 0.15
N CYS A 342 12.57 11.32 0.74
CA CYS A 342 13.75 12.12 0.41
C CYS A 342 14.12 12.01 -1.06
N PHE A 343 14.14 10.78 -1.59
CA PHE A 343 14.45 10.54 -3.00
C PHE A 343 13.48 11.29 -3.92
N LEU A 344 12.18 11.19 -3.67
CA LEU A 344 11.17 11.92 -4.44
C LEU A 344 11.31 13.45 -4.30
N ALA A 345 11.59 13.96 -3.10
CA ALA A 345 11.76 15.39 -2.85
C ALA A 345 13.03 15.97 -3.47
N GLU A 346 14.04 15.15 -3.77
CA GLU A 346 15.23 15.53 -4.53
C GLU A 346 14.96 15.61 -6.03
N HIS A 347 14.04 14.78 -6.55
CA HIS A 347 13.67 14.76 -7.97
C HIS A 347 12.53 15.72 -8.31
N PHE A 348 11.61 15.97 -7.37
CA PHE A 348 10.42 16.82 -7.57
C PHE A 348 10.40 17.93 -6.52
N GLN A 349 10.47 19.17 -6.98
CA GLN A 349 10.59 20.34 -6.10
C GLN A 349 9.36 20.51 -5.19
N GLU A 350 8.18 20.14 -5.67
CA GLU A 350 6.89 20.28 -4.98
C GLU A 350 6.68 19.19 -3.93
N VAL A 351 7.45 18.10 -3.96
CA VAL A 351 7.35 17.04 -2.98
C VAL A 351 7.94 17.49 -1.65
N MET A 352 7.12 17.42 -0.61
CA MET A 352 7.43 17.72 0.77
C MET A 352 7.30 16.49 1.65
N ALA A 353 7.98 16.47 2.79
CA ALA A 353 7.89 15.39 3.75
C ALA A 353 6.63 15.55 4.62
N PRO A 354 5.83 14.50 4.84
CA PRO A 354 4.80 14.49 5.87
C PRO A 354 5.40 14.67 7.27
N PRO A 355 4.57 14.85 8.33
CA PRO A 355 5.07 15.03 9.69
C PRO A 355 6.10 13.97 10.10
N LEU A 356 7.19 14.40 10.74
CA LEU A 356 8.34 13.52 11.03
C LEU A 356 7.98 12.33 11.96
N GLU A 357 7.00 12.51 12.86
CA GLU A 357 6.46 11.47 13.72
C GLU A 357 5.76 10.34 12.96
N SER A 358 5.34 10.61 11.73
CA SER A 358 4.75 9.61 10.83
C SER A 358 5.79 8.88 9.97
N ALA A 359 7.08 9.21 10.09
CA ALA A 359 8.13 8.45 9.42
C ALA A 359 8.24 7.05 10.04
N MET A 360 8.27 6.02 9.19
CA MET A 360 8.48 4.66 9.66
C MET A 360 9.97 4.38 9.93
N ASP A 361 10.23 3.48 10.86
CA ASP A 361 11.55 2.87 10.96
C ASP A 361 11.68 1.67 10.01
N VAL A 362 12.90 1.21 9.77
CA VAL A 362 13.18 0.14 8.78
C VAL A 362 12.55 -1.22 9.12
N MET A 363 12.06 -1.42 10.34
CA MET A 363 11.41 -2.65 10.79
C MET A 363 9.89 -2.51 10.91
N HIS A 364 9.32 -1.36 10.54
CA HIS A 364 7.90 -1.09 10.72
C HIS A 364 7.02 -2.01 9.85
N SER A 365 7.40 -2.23 8.59
CA SER A 365 6.62 -3.13 7.70
C SER A 365 6.63 -4.56 8.24
N HIS A 366 5.45 -5.15 8.44
CA HIS A 366 5.30 -6.54 8.88
C HIS A 366 5.81 -7.56 7.83
N CYS A 367 5.96 -7.16 6.56
CA CYS A 367 6.53 -7.97 5.50
C CYS A 367 8.07 -7.92 5.45
N TYR A 368 8.69 -7.01 6.20
CA TYR A 368 10.16 -6.85 6.27
C TYR A 368 10.83 -6.76 4.88
N ASN A 369 10.33 -5.83 4.05
CA ASN A 369 10.80 -5.61 2.68
C ASN A 369 12.23 -5.06 2.70
N PHE A 370 13.21 -5.85 2.24
CA PHE A 370 14.64 -5.50 2.36
C PHE A 370 15.02 -4.29 1.50
N ALA A 371 14.70 -4.29 0.21
CA ALA A 371 15.09 -3.22 -0.72
C ALA A 371 14.57 -1.84 -0.30
N PRO A 372 13.28 -1.66 0.05
CA PRO A 372 12.81 -0.40 0.61
C PRO A 372 13.46 -0.02 1.94
N ALA A 373 13.75 -0.98 2.83
CA ALA A 373 14.41 -0.70 4.11
C ALA A 373 15.88 -0.25 3.91
N LEU A 374 16.59 -0.87 2.97
CA LEU A 374 17.93 -0.44 2.56
C LEU A 374 17.89 0.98 1.99
N SER A 375 16.91 1.26 1.13
CA SER A 375 16.70 2.60 0.55
C SER A 375 16.41 3.65 1.62
N ASP A 376 15.63 3.33 2.66
CA ASP A 376 15.39 4.22 3.78
C ASP A 376 16.70 4.60 4.50
N LEU A 377 17.63 3.65 4.68
CA LEU A 377 18.93 3.94 5.27
C LEU A 377 19.83 4.76 4.34
N LEU A 378 19.80 4.48 3.04
CA LEU A 378 20.67 5.12 2.06
C LEU A 378 20.22 6.53 1.66
N TRP A 379 18.91 6.77 1.56
CA TRP A 379 18.35 8.00 0.98
C TRP A 379 17.82 8.99 2.02
N THR A 380 17.66 8.59 3.29
CA THR A 380 17.21 9.55 4.32
C THR A 380 18.24 10.63 4.55
N THR A 381 17.84 11.87 4.30
CA THR A 381 18.63 13.09 4.45
C THR A 381 17.90 14.13 5.30
N ASN A 382 18.55 15.26 5.55
CA ASN A 382 17.94 16.40 6.22
C ASN A 382 16.75 17.01 5.46
N THR A 383 16.48 16.59 4.24
CA THR A 383 15.29 16.96 3.45
C THR A 383 14.00 16.72 4.22
N LEU A 384 13.92 15.66 5.03
CA LEU A 384 12.77 15.40 5.90
C LEU A 384 12.46 16.53 6.88
N VAL A 385 13.47 17.30 7.29
CA VAL A 385 13.31 18.41 8.23
C VAL A 385 13.19 19.75 7.50
N SER A 386 13.94 19.92 6.43
CA SER A 386 13.99 21.18 5.68
C SER A 386 12.83 21.39 4.71
N LYS A 387 12.18 20.31 4.28
CA LYS A 387 11.03 20.30 3.35
C LYS A 387 9.80 19.67 4.01
N GLN A 388 9.35 20.19 5.15
CA GLN A 388 8.10 19.74 5.79
C GLN A 388 6.88 20.24 5.02
N ALA A 389 5.95 19.34 4.75
CA ALA A 389 4.67 19.69 4.15
C ALA A 389 3.91 20.67 5.06
N GLN A 390 3.37 21.72 4.46
CA GLN A 390 2.35 22.54 5.10
C GLN A 390 0.99 22.00 4.68
N PRO A 391 0.04 21.84 5.61
CA PRO A 391 -1.30 21.41 5.26
C PRO A 391 -1.89 22.31 4.18
N GLN A 392 -2.39 21.73 3.11
CA GLN A 392 -3.09 22.47 2.07
C GLN A 392 -4.53 22.69 2.51
N LEU A 393 -5.06 23.91 2.26
CA LEU A 393 -6.45 24.22 2.62
C LEU A 393 -7.42 23.22 1.98
N CYS A 394 -7.25 22.94 0.69
CA CYS A 394 -8.03 21.90 0.00
C CYS A 394 -7.22 21.29 -1.15
N VAL A 395 -7.38 19.98 -1.32
CA VAL A 395 -6.90 19.20 -2.47
C VAL A 395 -8.08 18.45 -3.07
N ILE A 396 -8.27 18.58 -4.38
CA ILE A 396 -9.33 17.90 -5.12
C ILE A 396 -8.68 16.91 -6.08
N TYR A 397 -9.07 15.65 -5.96
CA TYR A 397 -8.78 14.60 -6.92
C TYR A 397 -10.04 14.36 -7.77
N GLU A 398 -10.16 15.11 -8.87
CA GLU A 398 -11.38 15.10 -9.70
C GLU A 398 -11.68 13.71 -10.28
N LYS A 399 -10.64 12.96 -10.64
CA LYS A 399 -10.78 11.63 -11.27
C LYS A 399 -11.10 10.54 -10.26
N ALA A 400 -10.46 10.57 -9.11
CA ALA A 400 -10.78 9.69 -7.98
C ALA A 400 -12.07 10.14 -7.25
N GLN A 401 -12.50 11.38 -7.50
CA GLN A 401 -13.63 12.03 -6.85
C GLN A 401 -13.45 12.14 -5.33
N TRP A 402 -12.27 12.59 -4.90
CA TRP A 402 -11.94 12.83 -3.50
C TRP A 402 -11.72 14.32 -3.23
N LEU A 403 -12.15 14.76 -2.05
CA LEU A 403 -11.88 16.10 -1.51
C LEU A 403 -11.16 15.94 -0.18
N LEU A 404 -10.01 16.57 0.00
CA LEU A 404 -9.23 16.58 1.22
C LEU A 404 -9.03 18.05 1.64
N CYS A 405 -9.29 18.37 2.91
CA CYS A 405 -9.15 19.73 3.43
C CYS A 405 -8.46 19.75 4.79
N SER A 406 -7.79 20.87 5.09
CA SER A 406 -7.21 21.13 6.40
C SER A 406 -7.70 22.49 6.92
N GLY A 407 -7.95 22.59 8.22
CA GLY A 407 -8.38 23.80 8.90
C GLY A 407 -7.27 24.43 9.74
N ASP A 408 -7.49 25.72 10.11
CA ASP A 408 -6.52 26.53 10.86
C ASP A 408 -6.29 26.01 12.30
N ASP A 409 -7.24 25.23 12.86
CA ASP A 409 -7.19 24.69 14.21
C ASP A 409 -6.74 23.22 14.26
N ASP A 410 -5.82 22.83 13.40
CA ASP A 410 -5.33 21.47 13.26
C ASP A 410 -6.45 20.43 12.98
N THR A 411 -7.50 20.85 12.28
CA THR A 411 -8.54 19.95 11.77
C THR A 411 -8.19 19.41 10.40
N GLY A 412 -8.61 18.15 10.14
CA GLY A 412 -8.55 17.49 8.85
C GLY A 412 -9.91 16.92 8.46
N PHE A 413 -10.24 17.05 7.18
CA PHE A 413 -11.45 16.51 6.58
C PHE A 413 -11.11 15.85 5.25
N ALA A 414 -11.72 14.69 4.99
CA ALA A 414 -11.71 14.08 3.66
C ALA A 414 -13.09 13.49 3.34
N ALA A 415 -13.46 13.54 2.08
CA ALA A 415 -14.65 12.90 1.56
C ALA A 415 -14.39 12.24 0.21
N LYS A 416 -15.07 11.14 -0.06
CA LYS A 416 -14.98 10.40 -1.32
C LYS A 416 -16.36 10.17 -1.95
N ALA A 417 -16.39 10.19 -3.26
CA ALA A 417 -17.48 9.71 -4.10
C ALA A 417 -17.03 8.41 -4.79
N GLY A 418 -16.81 8.38 -6.12
CA GLY A 418 -16.27 7.23 -6.83
C GLY A 418 -17.26 6.11 -7.06
N ASN A 419 -16.77 4.87 -7.05
CA ASN A 419 -17.56 3.67 -7.28
C ASN A 419 -17.09 2.49 -6.41
N ASN A 420 -17.90 1.45 -6.32
CA ASN A 420 -17.63 0.26 -5.50
C ASN A 420 -16.93 -0.89 -6.30
N ASP A 421 -16.00 -0.55 -7.21
CA ASP A 421 -15.22 -1.53 -8.03
C ASP A 421 -13.76 -1.08 -8.21
N GLU A 422 -13.24 -0.35 -7.23
CA GLU A 422 -11.83 0.03 -7.18
C GLU A 422 -11.00 -1.12 -6.57
N GLU A 423 -9.72 -1.17 -6.88
CA GLU A 423 -8.83 -2.15 -6.22
C GLU A 423 -8.80 -1.89 -4.71
N HIS A 424 -8.85 -2.95 -3.92
CA HIS A 424 -8.94 -2.86 -2.45
C HIS A 424 -10.15 -2.07 -1.91
N ASN A 425 -11.24 -2.04 -2.69
CA ASN A 425 -12.44 -1.26 -2.43
C ASN A 425 -13.16 -1.66 -1.14
N HIS A 426 -13.77 -0.66 -0.50
CA HIS A 426 -14.86 -0.80 0.47
C HIS A 426 -16.17 -0.29 -0.16
N ASN A 427 -17.34 -0.77 0.30
CA ASN A 427 -18.63 -0.25 -0.17
C ASN A 427 -18.99 1.01 0.61
N ASP A 428 -18.36 2.13 0.27
CA ASP A 428 -18.28 3.35 1.07
C ASP A 428 -18.44 4.65 0.27
N VAL A 429 -19.11 4.60 -0.89
CA VAL A 429 -19.40 5.78 -1.73
C VAL A 429 -20.17 6.83 -0.91
N GLY A 430 -19.61 8.04 -0.82
CA GLY A 430 -20.15 9.14 -0.03
C GLY A 430 -19.63 9.22 1.40
N SER A 431 -18.67 8.35 1.79
CA SER A 431 -18.05 8.38 3.11
C SER A 431 -17.11 9.58 3.28
N PHE A 432 -16.84 9.91 4.53
CA PHE A 432 -15.96 10.99 4.92
C PHE A 432 -15.21 10.69 6.22
N LEU A 433 -14.16 11.46 6.49
CA LEU A 433 -13.35 11.43 7.71
C LEU A 433 -13.32 12.81 8.33
N PHE A 434 -13.19 12.88 9.67
CA PHE A 434 -12.97 14.12 10.40
C PHE A 434 -11.95 13.91 11.52
N SER A 435 -10.88 14.69 11.52
CA SER A 435 -9.84 14.65 12.55
C SER A 435 -9.63 16.03 13.16
N ARG A 436 -9.14 16.07 14.39
CA ARG A 436 -8.70 17.30 15.07
C ARG A 436 -7.48 16.98 15.93
N HIS A 437 -6.45 17.85 15.90
CA HIS A 437 -5.20 17.71 16.65
C HIS A 437 -4.58 16.31 16.54
N GLY A 438 -4.66 15.69 15.36
CA GLY A 438 -4.15 14.35 15.09
C GLY A 438 -5.02 13.18 15.54
N VAL A 439 -6.16 13.43 16.19
CA VAL A 439 -7.12 12.39 16.59
C VAL A 439 -8.20 12.27 15.51
N MET A 440 -8.39 11.05 14.98
CA MET A 440 -9.49 10.74 14.06
C MET A 440 -10.77 10.53 14.86
N LEU A 441 -11.66 11.52 14.86
CA LEU A 441 -12.89 11.55 15.65
C LEU A 441 -14.04 10.87 14.92
N LEU A 442 -14.20 11.11 13.59
CA LEU A 442 -15.06 10.32 12.72
C LEU A 442 -14.15 9.63 11.69
N CYS A 443 -14.18 8.30 11.66
CA CYS A 443 -13.16 7.53 10.97
C CYS A 443 -13.72 6.62 9.86
N ASP A 444 -12.86 6.23 8.96
CA ASP A 444 -12.87 4.96 8.26
C ASP A 444 -11.99 4.01 9.06
N ILE A 445 -12.47 2.82 9.38
CA ILE A 445 -11.72 1.89 10.23
C ILE A 445 -10.57 1.18 9.53
N GLY A 446 -10.45 1.40 8.21
CA GLY A 446 -9.39 0.83 7.38
C GLY A 446 -9.51 -0.69 7.20
N MET A 447 -8.37 -1.35 6.97
CA MET A 447 -8.34 -2.77 6.63
C MET A 447 -8.55 -3.69 7.84
N GLY A 448 -9.16 -4.85 7.55
CA GLY A 448 -9.30 -5.96 8.51
C GLY A 448 -8.25 -7.06 8.33
N GLU A 449 -8.45 -8.16 9.07
CA GLU A 449 -7.63 -9.35 8.92
C GLU A 449 -7.83 -9.98 7.54
N TYR A 450 -6.73 -10.23 6.83
CA TYR A 450 -6.73 -10.85 5.51
C TYR A 450 -6.96 -12.36 5.61
N THR A 451 -8.20 -12.76 5.48
CA THR A 451 -8.63 -14.16 5.40
C THR A 451 -8.95 -14.56 3.95
N LYS A 452 -9.21 -15.84 3.70
CA LYS A 452 -9.67 -16.31 2.38
C LYS A 452 -10.98 -15.65 1.93
N SER A 453 -11.91 -15.37 2.86
CA SER A 453 -13.16 -14.69 2.56
C SER A 453 -12.96 -13.21 2.22
N TYR A 454 -11.93 -12.56 2.78
CA TYR A 454 -11.61 -11.15 2.51
C TYR A 454 -11.29 -10.88 1.03
N PHE A 455 -10.71 -11.85 0.32
CA PHE A 455 -10.41 -11.78 -1.12
C PHE A 455 -11.33 -12.65 -1.98
N GLY A 456 -12.45 -13.07 -1.42
CA GLY A 456 -13.45 -13.91 -2.10
C GLY A 456 -14.81 -13.22 -2.25
N PRO A 457 -15.83 -13.97 -2.70
CA PRO A 457 -17.19 -13.44 -2.86
C PRO A 457 -17.83 -12.90 -1.57
N GLY A 458 -17.29 -13.28 -0.39
CA GLY A 458 -17.74 -12.78 0.91
C GLY A 458 -17.00 -11.52 1.40
N ARG A 459 -16.22 -10.84 0.56
CA ARG A 459 -15.47 -9.63 0.96
C ARG A 459 -16.38 -8.61 1.68
N TYR A 460 -17.49 -8.28 1.06
CA TYR A 460 -18.40 -7.23 1.56
C TYR A 460 -19.38 -7.69 2.65
N ASP A 461 -19.31 -8.96 3.09
CA ASP A 461 -19.90 -9.44 4.33
C ASP A 461 -19.03 -9.08 5.55
N THR A 462 -17.74 -8.81 5.34
CA THR A 462 -16.80 -8.38 6.37
C THR A 462 -17.17 -6.96 6.83
N PHE A 463 -17.09 -6.70 8.14
CA PHE A 463 -17.54 -5.44 8.72
C PHE A 463 -16.79 -4.24 8.11
N CYS A 464 -15.44 -4.27 8.06
CA CYS A 464 -14.63 -3.14 7.60
C CYS A 464 -14.79 -2.80 6.11
N THR A 465 -15.15 -3.75 5.27
CA THR A 465 -15.32 -3.52 3.82
C THR A 465 -16.76 -3.23 3.42
N SER A 466 -17.71 -3.39 4.36
CA SER A 466 -19.12 -3.12 4.14
C SER A 466 -19.52 -1.70 4.57
N SER A 467 -20.58 -1.16 4.01
CA SER A 467 -21.15 0.15 4.39
C SER A 467 -21.40 0.34 5.90
N ARG A 468 -21.48 -0.75 6.65
CA ARG A 468 -21.78 -0.74 8.09
C ARG A 468 -20.69 -0.10 8.96
N SER A 469 -19.49 0.03 8.44
CA SER A 469 -18.32 0.59 9.13
C SER A 469 -17.87 1.95 8.58
N HIS A 470 -18.72 2.61 7.82
CA HIS A 470 -18.40 3.89 7.16
C HIS A 470 -19.42 4.97 7.52
N ASN A 471 -19.02 6.24 7.35
CA ASN A 471 -19.86 7.42 7.61
C ASN A 471 -20.86 7.65 6.46
N ILE A 472 -21.73 6.69 6.25
CA ILE A 472 -22.76 6.68 5.19
C ILE A 472 -24.07 6.07 5.69
N PRO A 473 -25.21 6.40 5.07
CA PRO A 473 -26.50 5.85 5.45
C PRO A 473 -26.59 4.33 5.23
N ILE A 474 -27.40 3.68 6.07
CA ILE A 474 -27.95 2.35 5.82
C ILE A 474 -29.40 2.54 5.40
N VAL A 475 -29.77 2.09 4.20
CA VAL A 475 -31.09 2.37 3.60
C VAL A 475 -31.94 1.11 3.60
N ASP A 476 -33.07 1.18 4.31
CA ASP A 476 -34.03 0.06 4.45
C ASP A 476 -33.34 -1.25 4.90
N GLY A 477 -32.37 -1.12 5.82
CA GLY A 477 -31.52 -2.20 6.33
C GLY A 477 -30.45 -2.69 5.37
N ASN A 478 -30.26 -2.07 4.19
CA ASN A 478 -29.31 -2.50 3.18
C ASN A 478 -28.04 -1.62 3.16
N SER A 479 -26.90 -2.27 2.98
CA SER A 479 -25.62 -1.65 2.61
C SER A 479 -25.56 -1.36 1.11
N GLN A 480 -24.60 -0.54 0.70
CA GLN A 480 -24.23 -0.39 -0.72
C GLN A 480 -23.76 -1.72 -1.31
N ARG A 481 -23.81 -1.84 -2.62
CA ARG A 481 -23.35 -3.04 -3.35
C ARG A 481 -22.01 -2.81 -4.00
N ASP A 482 -21.29 -3.91 -4.21
CA ASP A 482 -20.09 -3.98 -5.00
C ASP A 482 -20.40 -3.95 -6.50
N GLY A 483 -19.51 -3.34 -7.26
CA GLY A 483 -19.59 -3.22 -8.71
C GLY A 483 -19.51 -1.77 -9.20
N LYS A 484 -18.99 -1.60 -10.39
CA LYS A 484 -18.72 -0.28 -11.00
C LYS A 484 -20.00 0.54 -11.28
N GLU A 485 -21.12 -0.12 -11.48
CA GLU A 485 -22.43 0.50 -11.64
C GLU A 485 -22.95 1.15 -10.34
N TYR A 486 -22.45 0.68 -9.18
CA TYR A 486 -22.75 1.22 -7.85
C TYR A 486 -21.78 2.34 -7.53
N CYS A 487 -22.17 3.56 -7.89
CA CYS A 487 -21.30 4.74 -7.88
C CYS A 487 -22.05 6.00 -7.49
N ALA A 488 -21.31 7.03 -7.11
CA ALA A 488 -21.85 8.38 -7.01
C ALA A 488 -22.17 8.96 -8.40
N ARG A 489 -23.21 9.81 -8.46
CA ARG A 489 -23.56 10.61 -9.64
C ARG A 489 -23.64 12.09 -9.28
N ASN A 490 -23.63 12.95 -10.30
CA ASN A 490 -23.78 14.40 -10.11
C ASN A 490 -22.75 14.98 -9.11
N VAL A 491 -21.53 14.44 -9.12
CA VAL A 491 -20.46 14.89 -8.22
C VAL A 491 -20.02 16.29 -8.64
N THR A 492 -20.04 17.22 -7.69
CA THR A 492 -19.61 18.60 -7.90
C THR A 492 -18.71 19.04 -6.76
N PHE A 493 -17.57 19.61 -7.09
CA PHE A 493 -16.66 20.24 -6.14
C PHE A 493 -16.84 21.76 -6.20
N TYR A 494 -16.76 22.39 -5.03
CA TYR A 494 -16.87 23.83 -4.89
C TYR A 494 -15.56 24.37 -4.28
N ASP A 495 -15.13 25.56 -4.69
CA ASP A 495 -13.84 26.15 -4.32
C ASP A 495 -13.62 26.36 -2.81
N SER A 496 -14.66 26.25 -2.01
CA SER A 496 -14.67 26.53 -0.57
C SER A 496 -14.49 25.30 0.32
N GLY A 497 -14.00 24.17 -0.20
CA GLY A 497 -13.87 22.93 0.60
C GLY A 497 -15.20 22.20 0.76
N SER A 498 -16.05 22.26 -0.25
CA SER A 498 -17.36 21.62 -0.26
C SER A 498 -17.52 20.73 -1.48
N MET A 499 -18.32 19.67 -1.32
CA MET A 499 -18.71 18.81 -2.43
C MET A 499 -20.17 18.35 -2.28
N SER A 500 -20.78 18.03 -3.41
CA SER A 500 -22.11 17.38 -3.43
C SER A 500 -22.11 16.18 -4.37
N MET A 501 -22.97 15.20 -4.07
CA MET A 501 -23.09 13.98 -4.85
C MET A 501 -24.45 13.30 -4.61
N ASP A 502 -24.94 12.58 -5.60
CA ASP A 502 -26.06 11.64 -5.45
C ASP A 502 -25.51 10.24 -5.21
N ILE A 503 -25.67 9.73 -4.00
CA ILE A 503 -25.21 8.40 -3.60
C ILE A 503 -26.30 7.31 -3.67
N ALA A 504 -27.54 7.65 -4.06
CA ALA A 504 -28.60 6.66 -4.23
C ALA A 504 -28.22 5.53 -5.20
N PRO A 505 -27.49 5.78 -6.31
CA PRO A 505 -27.10 4.72 -7.23
C PRO A 505 -26.13 3.68 -6.66
N ALA A 506 -25.45 3.97 -5.55
CA ALA A 506 -24.61 3.00 -4.85
C ALA A 506 -25.43 1.93 -4.11
N TYR A 507 -26.72 2.18 -3.89
CA TYR A 507 -27.65 1.24 -3.25
C TYR A 507 -28.55 0.56 -4.30
N ALA A 508 -28.80 -0.73 -4.14
CA ALA A 508 -29.79 -1.46 -4.95
C ALA A 508 -31.10 -1.61 -4.16
N VAL A 509 -31.65 -0.49 -3.70
CA VAL A 509 -32.86 -0.46 -2.88
C VAL A 509 -34.04 0.06 -3.71
N ASP A 510 -35.04 -0.81 -3.91
CA ASP A 510 -36.26 -0.40 -4.61
C ASP A 510 -37.00 0.70 -3.83
N GLY A 511 -37.37 1.74 -4.57
CA GLY A 511 -38.04 2.90 -4.02
C GLY A 511 -37.14 4.03 -3.50
N LEU A 512 -35.83 3.86 -3.42
CA LEU A 512 -34.91 4.98 -3.22
C LEU A 512 -34.72 5.69 -4.56
N THR A 513 -35.13 6.95 -4.66
CA THR A 513 -35.11 7.69 -5.94
C THR A 513 -33.98 8.71 -6.02
N SER A 514 -33.54 9.26 -4.89
CA SER A 514 -32.38 10.18 -4.79
C SER A 514 -31.90 10.22 -3.35
N LEU A 515 -30.58 10.35 -3.17
CA LEU A 515 -29.93 10.64 -1.89
C LEU A 515 -28.78 11.62 -2.18
N MET A 516 -29.15 12.92 -2.18
CA MET A 516 -28.20 14.00 -2.42
C MET A 516 -27.50 14.36 -1.13
N ARG A 517 -26.18 14.11 -1.10
CA ARG A 517 -25.30 14.43 0.02
C ARG A 517 -24.51 15.70 -0.30
N TYR A 518 -24.53 16.64 0.65
CA TYR A 518 -23.75 17.87 0.62
C TYR A 518 -22.82 17.89 1.83
N LEU A 519 -21.53 18.04 1.57
CA LEU A 519 -20.50 18.16 2.58
C LEU A 519 -19.82 19.52 2.41
N SER A 520 -19.71 20.29 3.48
CA SER A 520 -19.09 21.61 3.48
C SER A 520 -18.19 21.77 4.69
N PHE A 521 -16.91 21.94 4.45
CA PHE A 521 -15.90 22.14 5.48
C PHE A 521 -15.45 23.60 5.51
N ASP A 522 -15.58 24.24 6.66
CA ASP A 522 -15.08 25.59 6.90
C ASP A 522 -13.66 25.52 7.47
N ASN A 523 -12.68 25.85 6.65
CA ASN A 523 -11.26 25.81 7.00
C ASN A 523 -10.88 26.75 8.17
N LYS A 524 -11.67 27.82 8.43
CA LYS A 524 -11.36 28.80 9.49
C LYS A 524 -11.86 28.33 10.85
N THR A 525 -13.04 27.73 10.89
CA THR A 525 -13.65 27.24 12.13
C THR A 525 -13.36 25.78 12.40
N GLY A 526 -12.83 25.06 11.42
CA GLY A 526 -12.62 23.62 11.48
C GLY A 526 -13.93 22.85 11.62
N SER A 527 -15.06 23.39 11.17
CA SER A 527 -16.37 22.74 11.28
C SER A 527 -16.79 22.09 9.97
N LEU A 528 -17.46 20.95 10.07
CA LEU A 528 -18.04 20.24 8.95
C LEU A 528 -19.57 20.28 9.03
N SER A 529 -20.23 20.68 7.95
CA SER A 529 -21.66 20.54 7.77
C SER A 529 -21.96 19.42 6.79
N LEU A 530 -22.83 18.49 7.18
CA LEU A 530 -23.40 17.47 6.32
C LEU A 530 -24.89 17.70 6.20
N LEU A 531 -25.40 17.66 4.97
CA LEU A 531 -26.82 17.69 4.66
C LEU A 531 -27.14 16.59 3.65
N ASP A 532 -28.07 15.70 4.00
CA ASP A 532 -28.61 14.67 3.12
C ASP A 532 -30.06 14.93 2.80
N GLU A 533 -30.36 15.08 1.50
CA GLU A 533 -31.73 15.17 0.96
C GLU A 533 -32.14 13.83 0.39
N ILE A 534 -33.11 13.17 1.03
CA ILE A 534 -33.52 11.81 0.70
C ILE A 534 -34.92 11.86 0.07
N LYS A 535 -35.08 11.19 -1.09
CA LYS A 535 -36.38 11.05 -1.77
C LYS A 535 -36.66 9.58 -2.04
N VAL A 536 -37.91 9.18 -1.75
CA VAL A 536 -38.35 7.80 -1.88
C VAL A 536 -39.73 7.73 -2.55
N SER A 537 -40.03 6.64 -3.23
CA SER A 537 -41.34 6.37 -3.84
C SER A 537 -42.21 5.43 -3.02
N ARG A 538 -41.70 4.91 -1.90
CA ARG A 538 -42.41 4.13 -0.90
C ARG A 538 -41.88 4.44 0.51
N PRO A 539 -42.66 4.22 1.56
CA PRO A 539 -42.16 4.37 2.93
C PRO A 539 -40.93 3.49 3.18
N MET A 540 -39.88 4.06 3.80
CA MET A 540 -38.69 3.32 4.20
C MET A 540 -38.00 3.93 5.43
N GLU A 541 -37.10 3.15 6.00
CA GLU A 541 -36.21 3.57 7.06
C GLU A 541 -34.85 3.92 6.47
N VAL A 542 -34.25 5.01 6.92
CA VAL A 542 -32.87 5.37 6.65
C VAL A 542 -32.17 5.63 7.98
N VAL A 543 -31.00 5.00 8.17
CA VAL A 543 -30.16 5.19 9.35
C VAL A 543 -28.91 5.95 8.93
N GLU A 544 -28.85 7.23 9.30
CA GLU A 544 -27.64 8.01 9.17
C GLU A 544 -26.62 7.55 10.20
N ARG A 545 -25.50 7.02 9.73
CA ARG A 545 -24.47 6.36 10.54
C ARG A 545 -23.16 7.11 10.53
N PHE A 546 -22.57 7.25 11.73
CA PHE A 546 -21.21 7.75 11.93
C PHE A 546 -20.39 6.74 12.71
N ILE A 547 -19.08 6.69 12.44
CA ILE A 547 -18.16 5.70 12.96
C ILE A 547 -17.02 6.37 13.72
N SER A 548 -16.70 5.84 14.89
CA SER A 548 -15.56 6.29 15.69
C SER A 548 -14.88 5.14 16.41
N PHE A 549 -13.54 5.22 16.57
CA PHE A 549 -12.80 4.41 17.55
C PHE A 549 -12.87 5.00 18.96
N VAL A 550 -13.23 6.28 19.07
CA VAL A 550 -13.37 6.98 20.35
C VAL A 550 -14.79 6.81 20.85
N ARG A 551 -14.94 6.44 22.12
CA ARG A 551 -16.26 6.20 22.72
C ARG A 551 -17.07 7.50 22.80
N PRO A 552 -18.23 7.60 22.12
CA PRO A 552 -19.08 8.78 22.19
C PRO A 552 -19.94 8.79 23.44
N CYS A 553 -20.39 9.99 23.87
CA CYS A 553 -21.44 10.18 24.87
C CYS A 553 -22.52 11.12 24.32
N ILE A 554 -23.71 11.08 24.95
CA ILE A 554 -24.84 11.93 24.57
C ILE A 554 -25.11 12.89 25.72
N GLU A 555 -25.05 14.21 25.45
CA GLU A 555 -25.32 15.27 26.40
C GLU A 555 -26.22 16.31 25.75
N ASP A 556 -27.35 16.64 26.40
CA ASP A 556 -28.34 17.62 25.93
C ASP A 556 -28.80 17.42 24.47
N GLY A 557 -28.83 16.17 24.00
CA GLY A 557 -29.24 15.81 22.65
C GLY A 557 -28.13 15.90 21.59
N ALA A 558 -26.93 16.36 21.93
CA ALA A 558 -25.75 16.34 21.11
C ALA A 558 -24.91 15.07 21.39
N VAL A 559 -24.17 14.60 20.39
CA VAL A 559 -23.15 13.56 20.59
C VAL A 559 -21.79 14.22 20.74
N ILE A 560 -21.08 13.88 21.81
CA ILE A 560 -19.73 14.34 22.08
C ILE A 560 -18.78 13.16 21.93
N ILE A 561 -17.72 13.35 21.15
CA ILE A 561 -16.62 12.40 20.98
C ILE A 561 -15.37 13.09 21.53
N GLU A 562 -14.77 12.52 22.59
CA GLU A 562 -13.66 13.16 23.29
C GLU A 562 -12.55 12.16 23.57
N GLU A 563 -11.30 12.52 23.19
CA GLU A 563 -10.08 11.79 23.53
C GLU A 563 -9.00 12.76 24.05
N GLY A 564 -8.71 12.68 25.33
CA GLY A 564 -7.79 13.57 26.02
C GLY A 564 -8.26 15.03 26.05
N ALA A 565 -7.55 15.92 25.35
CA ALA A 565 -7.92 17.33 25.22
C ALA A 565 -8.63 17.66 23.90
N THR A 566 -8.86 16.65 23.08
CA THR A 566 -9.44 16.81 21.72
C THR A 566 -10.86 16.30 21.72
N SER A 567 -11.78 17.11 21.18
CA SER A 567 -13.19 16.72 21.07
C SER A 567 -13.85 17.26 19.82
N CYS A 568 -14.95 16.63 19.44
CA CYS A 568 -15.92 17.21 18.53
C CYS A 568 -17.36 16.95 19.03
N THR A 569 -18.27 17.81 18.61
CA THR A 569 -19.69 17.71 18.91
C THR A 569 -20.46 17.53 17.61
N LEU A 570 -21.30 16.49 17.53
CA LEU A 570 -22.26 16.28 16.46
C LEU A 570 -23.60 16.86 16.92
N LEU A 571 -24.00 17.96 16.31
CA LEU A 571 -25.24 18.65 16.60
C LEU A 571 -26.20 18.52 15.40
N THR A 572 -27.26 17.76 15.54
CA THR A 572 -28.29 17.65 14.50
C THR A 572 -29.30 18.80 14.60
N LYS A 573 -29.76 19.30 13.45
CA LYS A 573 -30.88 20.25 13.37
C LYS A 573 -32.24 19.56 13.33
N THR A 574 -32.24 18.24 13.33
CA THR A 574 -33.42 17.38 13.29
C THR A 574 -33.63 16.73 14.66
N ALA A 575 -34.90 16.44 15.01
CA ALA A 575 -35.26 15.97 16.36
C ALA A 575 -34.99 14.47 16.62
N GLN A 576 -34.07 13.84 15.86
CA GLN A 576 -33.71 12.43 16.08
C GLN A 576 -32.82 12.29 17.30
N VAL A 577 -33.08 11.24 18.09
CA VAL A 577 -32.23 10.84 19.22
C VAL A 577 -31.21 9.84 18.72
N PRO A 578 -29.89 10.12 18.87
CA PRO A 578 -28.85 9.19 18.44
C PRO A 578 -28.85 7.92 19.28
N GLN A 579 -28.53 6.80 18.66
CA GLN A 579 -28.26 5.52 19.31
C GLN A 579 -26.78 5.17 19.15
N ILE A 580 -26.13 4.80 20.26
CA ILE A 580 -24.72 4.38 20.23
C ILE A 580 -24.68 2.86 20.27
N GLY A 581 -24.08 2.27 19.22
CA GLY A 581 -23.73 0.85 19.15
C GLY A 581 -22.25 0.62 19.35
N ILE A 582 -21.89 -0.65 19.60
CA ILE A 582 -20.51 -1.11 19.64
C ILE A 582 -20.35 -2.40 18.84
N THR A 583 -19.29 -2.49 18.05
CA THR A 583 -18.94 -3.68 17.26
C THR A 583 -17.46 -3.96 17.39
N GLU A 584 -17.08 -5.21 17.60
CA GLU A 584 -15.67 -5.61 17.58
C GLU A 584 -15.19 -5.70 16.14
N HIS A 585 -14.03 -5.10 15.87
CA HIS A 585 -13.30 -5.20 14.63
C HIS A 585 -11.92 -5.82 14.86
N VAL A 586 -11.55 -6.82 14.06
CA VAL A 586 -10.20 -7.38 14.07
C VAL A 586 -9.41 -6.75 12.95
N ASN A 587 -8.38 -5.98 13.30
CA ASN A 587 -7.54 -5.28 12.32
C ASN A 587 -6.59 -6.24 11.58
N HIS A 588 -5.81 -5.70 10.64
CA HIS A 588 -4.89 -6.47 9.81
C HIS A 588 -3.84 -7.29 10.60
N GLN A 589 -3.45 -6.83 11.78
CA GLN A 589 -2.51 -7.53 12.67
C GLN A 589 -3.19 -8.56 13.60
N GLY A 590 -4.47 -8.83 13.42
CA GLY A 590 -5.23 -9.75 14.26
C GLY A 590 -5.58 -9.19 15.64
N LYS A 591 -5.50 -7.87 15.86
CA LYS A 591 -5.88 -7.22 17.10
C LYS A 591 -7.34 -6.81 17.09
N ALA A 592 -8.10 -7.22 18.13
CA ALA A 592 -9.46 -6.78 18.33
C ALA A 592 -9.51 -5.32 18.81
N LEU A 593 -10.42 -4.54 18.24
CA LEU A 593 -10.67 -3.12 18.53
C LEU A 593 -12.18 -2.89 18.65
N ASP A 594 -12.58 -2.07 19.60
CA ASP A 594 -13.95 -1.60 19.70
C ASP A 594 -14.21 -0.47 18.69
N VAL A 595 -15.27 -0.61 17.91
CA VAL A 595 -15.75 0.40 16.97
C VAL A 595 -17.13 0.84 17.42
N TYR A 596 -17.30 2.14 17.58
CA TYR A 596 -18.58 2.75 17.97
C TYR A 596 -19.33 3.23 16.74
N THR A 597 -20.64 2.91 16.69
CA THR A 597 -21.57 3.45 15.70
C THR A 597 -22.49 4.47 16.38
N ILE A 598 -22.76 5.57 15.69
CA ILE A 598 -23.68 6.63 16.11
C ILE A 598 -24.76 6.69 15.04
N ASP A 599 -25.96 6.22 15.37
CA ASP A 599 -27.03 5.99 14.42
C ASP A 599 -28.20 6.94 14.67
N TYR A 600 -28.64 7.67 13.64
CA TYR A 600 -29.83 8.50 13.65
C TYR A 600 -30.88 7.89 12.70
N THR A 601 -31.98 7.37 13.24
CA THR A 601 -33.02 6.69 12.46
C THR A 601 -34.08 7.67 11.96
N ILE A 602 -34.35 7.61 10.66
CA ILE A 602 -35.35 8.45 9.95
C ILE A 602 -36.38 7.54 9.28
N PHE A 603 -37.64 7.75 9.58
CA PHE A 603 -38.75 7.10 8.86
C PHE A 603 -39.38 8.11 7.90
N LEU A 604 -39.33 7.85 6.60
CA LEU A 604 -39.84 8.76 5.59
C LEU A 604 -40.82 8.07 4.64
N LYS A 605 -41.78 8.85 4.11
CA LYS A 605 -42.78 8.36 3.16
C LYS A 605 -42.53 8.86 1.73
N GLU A 606 -41.98 10.06 1.58
CA GLU A 606 -41.72 10.71 0.30
C GLU A 606 -40.34 11.37 0.30
N CYS A 607 -40.08 12.26 1.26
CA CYS A 607 -38.80 12.93 1.39
C CYS A 607 -38.46 13.23 2.83
N ALA A 608 -37.17 13.36 3.11
CA ALA A 608 -36.61 13.83 4.37
C ALA A 608 -35.35 14.64 4.12
N VAL A 609 -35.00 15.48 5.08
CA VAL A 609 -33.69 16.16 5.14
C VAL A 609 -33.08 15.80 6.49
N PHE A 610 -31.83 15.36 6.45
CA PHE A 610 -31.01 15.20 7.64
C PHE A 610 -29.87 16.20 7.59
N GLU A 611 -29.66 16.94 8.66
CA GLU A 611 -28.58 17.91 8.76
C GLU A 611 -27.86 17.76 10.09
N VAL A 612 -26.52 17.69 10.03
CA VAL A 612 -25.62 17.65 11.20
C VAL A 612 -24.44 18.57 11.01
N VAL A 613 -24.05 19.25 12.08
CA VAL A 613 -22.82 20.03 12.16
C VAL A 613 -21.87 19.34 13.12
N VAL A 614 -20.64 19.11 12.67
CA VAL A 614 -19.51 18.60 13.46
C VAL A 614 -18.59 19.79 13.76
N SER A 615 -18.39 20.10 15.04
CA SER A 615 -17.64 21.29 15.46
C SER A 615 -16.70 21.00 16.64
#